data_fd6187d9f1f35e8d57e4d75720b1ad1f
#
_entry.id   fd6187d9f1f35e8d57e4d75720b1ad1f
#
_cell.length_a   1.000
_cell.length_b   1.000
_cell.length_c   1.000
_cell.angle_alpha   90.00
_cell.angle_beta   90.00
_cell.angle_gamma   90.00
#
_symmetry.space_group_name_H-M   'P 1'
#
loop_
_entity.id
_entity.type
_entity.pdbx_description
1 polymer ?
#
loop_
_entity_poly.entity_id
_entity_poly.type
_entity_poly.pdbx_seq_one_letter_code
_entity_poly.pdbx_strand_id
1 'polypeptide(L)'
;AVSRNMDVLLIDTAGRLQTNQNLMEELKKVKRVIGKVLPGAPHQTLLVLDATLGQNSISQAKLFHQALGLDGFVMTKLDGTSKGGVVFNLSRELKLPIHFIGVGEKAEDLQEFDPESFVEALIYCN
;
A
#
# COMPACT_ATOMS: atom_id res chain seq x y z
N ALA A 1 1.84 0.03 22.58
CA ALA A 1 2.88 -0.91 22.14
C ALA A 1 4.11 -0.80 23.04
N VAL A 2 4.71 0.39 23.18
CA VAL A 2 5.93 0.58 23.99
C VAL A 2 5.75 0.13 25.43
N SER A 3 4.66 0.51 26.06
CA SER A 3 4.35 0.14 27.46
C SER A 3 4.11 -1.36 27.65
N ARG A 4 3.81 -2.10 26.59
CA ARG A 4 3.55 -3.55 26.64
C ARG A 4 4.68 -4.38 26.04
N ASN A 5 5.79 -3.75 25.72
CA ASN A 5 6.96 -4.42 25.12
C ASN A 5 6.64 -5.20 23.83
N MET A 6 5.80 -4.64 22.98
CA MET A 6 5.46 -5.25 21.70
C MET A 6 6.55 -4.99 20.66
N ASP A 7 6.90 -6.01 19.91
CA ASP A 7 7.93 -5.94 18.86
C ASP A 7 7.44 -5.24 17.60
N VAL A 8 6.17 -5.44 17.24
CA VAL A 8 5.55 -4.88 16.05
C VAL A 8 4.20 -4.29 16.38
N LEU A 9 3.92 -3.12 15.84
CA LEU A 9 2.61 -2.46 15.90
C LEU A 9 2.13 -2.16 14.50
N LEU A 10 0.98 -2.71 14.14
CA LEU A 10 0.27 -2.37 12.91
C LEU A 10 -0.83 -1.36 13.23
N ILE A 11 -0.83 -0.23 12.52
CA ILE A 11 -1.81 0.83 12.70
C ILE A 11 -2.65 0.92 11.43
N ASP A 12 -3.89 0.47 11.53
CA ASP A 12 -4.87 0.61 10.46
C ASP A 12 -5.53 1.97 10.55
N THR A 13 -5.75 2.60 9.40
CA THR A 13 -6.34 3.94 9.32
C THR A 13 -7.54 3.95 8.39
N ALA A 14 -8.37 4.98 8.52
CA ALA A 14 -9.43 5.21 7.55
C ALA A 14 -8.84 5.49 6.16
N GLY A 15 -9.38 4.80 5.14
CA GLY A 15 -8.91 4.90 3.76
C GLY A 15 -9.92 5.50 2.79
N ARG A 16 -10.89 6.28 3.28
CA ARG A 16 -11.95 6.82 2.44
C ARG A 16 -11.47 8.04 1.68
N LEU A 17 -11.43 7.94 0.36
CA LEU A 17 -11.03 9.02 -0.55
C LEU A 17 -12.08 10.10 -0.76
N GLN A 18 -13.27 9.89 -0.29
CA GLN A 18 -14.43 10.75 -0.58
C GLN A 18 -14.36 12.14 0.06
N THR A 19 -13.44 12.34 1.01
CA THR A 19 -13.27 13.60 1.73
C THR A 19 -11.80 13.99 1.80
N ASN A 20 -11.23 14.12 0.66
CA ASN A 20 -9.79 14.15 0.36
C ASN A 20 -8.93 15.00 1.27
N GLN A 21 -9.26 16.27 1.47
CA GLN A 21 -8.39 17.18 2.22
C GLN A 21 -8.38 16.88 3.71
N ASN A 22 -9.54 16.63 4.30
CA ASN A 22 -9.65 16.34 5.72
C ASN A 22 -8.98 15.02 6.09
N LEU A 23 -9.13 13.98 5.25
CA LEU A 23 -8.47 12.70 5.47
C LEU A 23 -6.95 12.85 5.45
N MET A 24 -6.41 13.55 4.45
CA MET A 24 -4.96 13.76 4.35
C MET A 24 -4.40 14.51 5.55
N GLU A 25 -5.08 15.54 6.00
CA GLU A 25 -4.67 16.29 7.19
C GLU A 25 -4.75 15.43 8.46
N GLU A 26 -5.77 14.60 8.60
CA GLU A 26 -5.88 13.64 9.71
C GLU A 26 -4.74 12.63 9.69
N LEU A 27 -4.41 12.06 8.55
CA LEU A 27 -3.32 11.10 8.43
C LEU A 27 -1.96 11.72 8.69
N LYS A 28 -1.73 12.94 8.22
CA LYS A 28 -0.52 13.72 8.55
C LYS A 28 -0.40 13.93 10.05
N LYS A 29 -1.51 14.25 10.71
CA LYS A 29 -1.55 14.43 12.17
C LYS A 29 -1.23 13.14 12.90
N VAL A 30 -1.83 12.03 12.48
CA VAL A 30 -1.56 10.71 13.05
C VAL A 30 -0.07 10.37 12.93
N LYS A 31 0.50 10.54 11.75
CA LYS A 31 1.93 10.28 11.51
C LYS A 31 2.82 11.13 12.41
N ARG A 32 2.50 12.41 12.56
CA ARG A 32 3.24 13.34 13.43
C ARG A 32 3.16 12.94 14.90
N VAL A 33 1.98 12.54 15.37
CA VAL A 33 1.78 12.11 16.77
C VAL A 33 2.56 10.82 17.06
N ILE A 34 2.55 9.88 16.14
CA ILE A 34 3.34 8.64 16.26
C ILE A 34 4.82 8.97 16.42
N GLY A 35 5.34 9.86 15.59
CA GLY A 35 6.75 10.30 15.66
C GLY A 35 7.12 11.01 16.95
N LYS A 36 6.15 11.70 17.59
CA LYS A 36 6.38 12.31 18.90
C LYS A 36 6.48 11.29 20.02
N VAL A 37 5.68 10.23 19.96
CA VAL A 37 5.69 9.16 20.95
C VAL A 37 6.92 8.27 20.81
N LEU A 38 7.29 7.96 19.59
CA LEU A 38 8.45 7.14 19.29
C LEU A 38 9.24 7.80 18.14
N PRO A 39 10.34 8.50 18.43
CA PRO A 39 11.15 9.13 17.37
C PRO A 39 11.61 8.12 16.32
N GLY A 40 11.46 8.49 15.06
CA GLY A 40 11.73 7.62 13.93
C GLY A 40 10.54 6.78 13.44
N ALA A 41 9.47 6.73 14.22
CA ALA A 41 8.23 6.07 13.81
C ALA A 41 7.28 7.04 13.06
N PRO A 42 6.38 6.56 12.19
CA PRO A 42 6.27 5.16 11.79
C PRO A 42 7.48 4.72 10.95
N HIS A 43 7.93 3.48 11.15
CA HIS A 43 9.11 2.96 10.44
C HIS A 43 8.78 2.63 8.99
N GLN A 44 7.54 2.23 8.72
CA GLN A 44 7.01 2.03 7.38
C GLN A 44 5.61 2.60 7.26
N THR A 45 5.37 3.29 6.16
CA THR A 45 4.04 3.77 5.77
C THR A 45 3.68 3.11 4.44
N LEU A 46 2.75 2.17 4.48
CA LEU A 46 2.33 1.41 3.31
C LEU A 46 0.91 1.84 2.90
N LEU A 47 0.69 1.96 1.61
CA LEU A 47 -0.64 2.20 1.06
C LEU A 47 -1.19 0.91 0.48
N VAL A 48 -2.39 0.54 0.92
CA VAL A 48 -3.14 -0.58 0.36
C VAL A 48 -3.99 -0.09 -0.80
N LEU A 49 -3.80 -0.66 -1.97
CA LEU A 49 -4.48 -0.29 -3.20
C LEU A 49 -5.30 -1.45 -3.75
N ASP A 50 -6.41 -1.11 -4.36
CA ASP A 50 -7.29 -2.03 -5.07
C ASP A 50 -6.94 -2.03 -6.56
N ALA A 51 -6.44 -3.15 -7.07
CA ALA A 51 -6.04 -3.28 -8.47
C ALA A 51 -7.21 -3.12 -9.46
N THR A 52 -8.43 -3.33 -8.99
CA THR A 52 -9.64 -3.19 -9.84
C THR A 52 -9.93 -1.73 -10.23
N LEU A 53 -9.36 -0.77 -9.50
CA LEU A 53 -9.55 0.65 -9.79
C LEU A 53 -8.68 1.16 -10.94
N GLY A 54 -7.75 0.35 -11.42
CA GLY A 54 -6.90 0.69 -12.56
C GLY A 54 -6.12 1.99 -12.35
N GLN A 55 -6.24 2.92 -13.32
CA GLN A 55 -5.53 4.19 -13.29
C GLN A 55 -5.89 5.07 -12.08
N ASN A 56 -7.08 4.91 -11.52
CA ASN A 56 -7.49 5.61 -10.30
C ASN A 56 -6.63 5.24 -9.11
N SER A 57 -6.17 3.99 -9.01
CA SER A 57 -5.23 3.56 -7.97
C SER A 57 -3.93 4.36 -8.02
N ILE A 58 -3.41 4.62 -9.21
CA ILE A 58 -2.16 5.37 -9.40
C ILE A 58 -2.34 6.82 -8.99
N SER A 59 -3.45 7.44 -9.38
CA SER A 59 -3.77 8.82 -8.99
C SER A 59 -3.89 8.96 -7.47
N GLN A 60 -4.54 8.01 -6.83
CA GLN A 60 -4.65 7.94 -5.37
C GLN A 60 -3.28 7.80 -4.71
N ALA A 61 -2.47 6.87 -5.22
CA ALA A 61 -1.14 6.63 -4.69
C ALA A 61 -0.26 7.88 -4.74
N LYS A 62 -0.34 8.65 -5.81
CA LYS A 62 0.38 9.93 -5.94
C LYS A 62 -0.04 10.92 -4.87
N LEU A 63 -1.33 11.08 -4.63
CA LEU A 63 -1.85 12.00 -3.61
C LEU A 63 -1.40 11.60 -2.21
N PHE A 64 -1.51 10.31 -1.87
CA PHE A 64 -1.06 9.80 -0.57
C PHE A 64 0.46 9.95 -0.40
N HIS A 65 1.21 9.69 -1.46
CA HIS A 65 2.67 9.82 -1.40
C HIS A 65 3.11 11.28 -1.20
N GLN A 66 2.48 12.22 -1.89
CA GLN A 66 2.75 13.65 -1.71
C GLN A 66 2.43 14.11 -0.29
N ALA A 67 1.34 13.59 0.29
CA ALA A 67 0.90 13.99 1.62
C ALA A 67 1.69 13.34 2.75
N LEU A 68 2.04 12.07 2.63
CA LEU A 68 2.54 11.26 3.74
C LEU A 68 3.97 10.76 3.57
N GLY A 69 4.50 10.70 2.35
CA GLY A 69 5.78 10.06 2.08
C GLY A 69 5.69 8.55 2.31
N LEU A 70 5.15 7.83 1.33
CA LEU A 70 4.98 6.39 1.40
C LEU A 70 6.30 5.65 1.25
N ASP A 71 6.42 4.51 1.89
CA ASP A 71 7.57 3.60 1.76
C ASP A 71 7.31 2.45 0.78
N GLY A 72 6.05 2.19 0.46
CA GLY A 72 5.69 1.15 -0.49
C GLY A 72 4.20 0.89 -0.56
N PHE A 73 3.84 -0.16 -1.28
CA PHE A 73 2.45 -0.51 -1.57
C PHE A 73 2.13 -1.95 -1.23
N VAL A 74 0.85 -2.17 -0.96
CA VAL A 74 0.22 -3.50 -0.95
C VAL A 74 -0.87 -3.46 -2.02
N MET A 75 -0.77 -4.32 -3.04
CA MET A 75 -1.77 -4.41 -4.11
C MET A 75 -2.72 -5.55 -3.83
N THR A 76 -4.02 -5.25 -3.75
CA THR A 76 -5.06 -6.24 -3.51
C THR A 76 -5.89 -6.50 -4.76
N LYS A 77 -6.65 -7.60 -4.73
CA LYS A 77 -7.58 -7.99 -5.79
C LYS A 77 -6.90 -8.26 -7.14
N LEU A 78 -5.72 -8.88 -7.08
CA LEU A 78 -4.97 -9.29 -8.26
C LEU A 78 -5.37 -10.68 -8.81
N ASP A 79 -6.38 -11.30 -8.23
CA ASP A 79 -6.93 -12.58 -8.65
C ASP A 79 -7.70 -12.54 -9.99
N GLY A 80 -7.85 -11.36 -10.58
CA GLY A 80 -8.39 -11.19 -11.92
C GLY A 80 -7.32 -10.99 -12.98
N THR A 81 -7.50 -11.57 -14.16
CA THR A 81 -6.49 -11.69 -15.22
C THR A 81 -6.05 -10.39 -15.89
N SER A 82 -6.88 -9.33 -15.82
CA SER A 82 -6.62 -8.07 -16.54
C SER A 82 -5.92 -7.00 -15.72
N LYS A 83 -5.53 -7.29 -14.47
CA LYS A 83 -5.15 -6.28 -13.48
C LYS A 83 -3.65 -6.10 -13.30
N GLY A 84 -2.84 -6.96 -13.93
CA GLY A 84 -1.38 -6.91 -13.82
C GLY A 84 -0.75 -5.64 -14.34
N GLY A 85 -1.36 -5.01 -15.36
CA GLY A 85 -0.85 -3.79 -15.94
C GLY A 85 -0.76 -2.61 -14.97
N VAL A 86 -1.66 -2.53 -13.99
CA VAL A 86 -1.64 -1.46 -12.99
C VAL A 86 -0.40 -1.55 -12.08
N VAL A 87 0.07 -2.76 -11.81
CA VAL A 87 1.27 -3.00 -11.00
C VAL A 87 2.51 -2.40 -11.68
N PHE A 88 2.67 -2.63 -12.99
CA PHE A 88 3.77 -2.07 -13.76
C PHE A 88 3.72 -0.54 -13.83
N ASN A 89 2.54 0.00 -14.09
CA ASN A 89 2.35 1.45 -14.18
C ASN A 89 2.65 2.12 -12.83
N LEU A 90 2.17 1.54 -11.75
CA LEU A 90 2.41 2.05 -10.40
C LEU A 90 3.91 2.08 -10.08
N SER A 91 4.60 0.98 -10.34
CA SER A 91 6.05 0.86 -10.10
C SER A 91 6.84 1.86 -10.93
N ARG A 92 6.46 2.04 -12.19
CA ARG A 92 7.14 2.97 -13.09
C ARG A 92 6.94 4.43 -12.70
N GLU A 93 5.73 4.81 -12.30
CA GLU A 93 5.40 6.20 -12.02
C GLU A 93 5.86 6.67 -10.65
N LEU A 94 5.78 5.80 -9.65
CA LEU A 94 6.08 6.18 -8.26
C LEU A 94 7.44 5.71 -7.77
N LYS A 95 8.04 4.74 -8.45
CA LYS A 95 9.37 4.20 -8.11
C LYS A 95 9.49 3.73 -6.66
N LEU A 96 8.37 3.27 -6.09
CA LEU A 96 8.31 2.70 -4.75
C LEU A 96 8.08 1.19 -4.85
N PRO A 97 8.60 0.41 -3.89
CA PRO A 97 8.43 -1.04 -3.93
C PRO A 97 7.00 -1.46 -3.62
N ILE A 98 6.58 -2.57 -4.23
CA ILE A 98 5.40 -3.31 -3.81
C ILE A 98 5.89 -4.38 -2.85
N HIS A 99 5.39 -4.39 -1.63
CA HIS A 99 5.80 -5.33 -0.61
C HIS A 99 4.98 -6.62 -0.63
N PHE A 100 3.67 -6.48 -0.80
CA PHE A 100 2.75 -7.61 -0.76
C PHE A 100 1.70 -7.49 -1.84
N ILE A 101 1.19 -8.65 -2.28
CA ILE A 101 0.05 -8.74 -3.18
C ILE A 101 -1.03 -9.63 -2.57
N GLY A 102 -2.28 -9.25 -2.80
CA GLY A 102 -3.45 -10.03 -2.43
C GLY A 102 -4.09 -10.65 -3.67
N VAL A 103 -4.17 -11.98 -3.67
CA VAL A 103 -4.70 -12.76 -4.79
C VAL A 103 -5.97 -13.54 -4.41
N GLY A 104 -6.61 -13.17 -3.34
CA GLY A 104 -7.84 -13.77 -2.82
C GLY A 104 -8.20 -13.19 -1.46
N GLU A 105 -9.08 -13.88 -0.74
CA GLU A 105 -9.64 -13.38 0.53
C GLU A 105 -9.10 -14.08 1.78
N LYS A 106 -8.34 -15.15 1.61
CA LYS A 106 -7.76 -15.90 2.74
C LYS A 106 -6.43 -15.30 3.16
N ALA A 107 -6.01 -15.60 4.38
CA ALA A 107 -4.71 -15.14 4.88
C ALA A 107 -3.55 -15.60 3.99
N GLU A 108 -3.62 -16.82 3.48
CA GLU A 108 -2.61 -17.39 2.57
C GLU A 108 -2.55 -16.69 1.21
N ASP A 109 -3.60 -15.97 0.86
CA ASP A 109 -3.69 -15.22 -0.40
C ASP A 109 -3.00 -13.85 -0.33
N LEU A 110 -2.50 -13.46 0.83
CA LEU A 110 -1.60 -12.33 0.98
C LEU A 110 -0.16 -12.85 0.91
N GLN A 111 0.53 -12.49 -0.16
CA GLN A 111 1.87 -13.01 -0.48
C GLN A 111 2.88 -11.89 -0.59
N GLU A 112 4.14 -12.19 -0.27
CA GLU A 112 5.23 -11.28 -0.59
C GLU A 112 5.31 -11.11 -2.11
N PHE A 113 5.59 -9.88 -2.53
CA PHE A 113 5.72 -9.58 -3.95
C PHE A 113 7.09 -10.00 -4.45
N ASP A 114 7.10 -10.94 -5.39
CA ASP A 114 8.29 -11.33 -6.14
C ASP A 114 8.10 -10.92 -7.61
N PRO A 115 8.87 -9.93 -8.10
CA PRO A 115 8.72 -9.42 -9.47
C PRO A 115 8.89 -10.49 -10.55
N GLU A 116 9.84 -11.40 -10.38
CA GLU A 116 10.11 -12.44 -11.37
C GLU A 116 8.92 -13.40 -11.49
N SER A 117 8.46 -13.95 -10.39
CA SER A 117 7.29 -14.83 -10.35
C SER A 117 6.04 -14.14 -10.87
N PHE A 118 5.88 -12.85 -10.58
CA PHE A 118 4.74 -12.06 -11.05
C PHE A 118 4.75 -11.91 -12.59
N VAL A 119 5.89 -11.58 -13.17
CA VAL A 119 6.06 -11.46 -14.62
C VAL A 119 5.84 -12.81 -15.31
N GLU A 120 6.39 -13.88 -14.76
CA GLU A 120 6.17 -15.24 -15.29
C GLU A 120 4.69 -15.60 -15.31
N ALA A 121 3.97 -15.35 -14.21
CA ALA A 121 2.55 -15.62 -14.13
C ALA A 121 1.75 -14.83 -15.18
N LEU A 122 2.11 -13.59 -15.47
CA LEU A 122 1.45 -12.78 -16.49
C LEU A 122 1.72 -13.28 -17.91
N ILE A 123 2.93 -13.73 -18.19
CA ILE A 123 3.32 -14.13 -19.55
C ILE A 123 2.82 -15.55 -19.88
N TYR A 124 2.91 -16.46 -18.93
CA TYR A 124 2.67 -17.89 -19.17
C TYR A 124 1.28 -18.38 -18.76
N CYS A 125 0.49 -17.57 -18.07
CA CYS A 125 -0.89 -17.92 -17.68
C CYS A 125 -1.97 -17.43 -18.65
N ASN A 126 -1.59 -17.08 -19.84
CA ASN A 126 -2.52 -16.71 -20.91
C ASN A 126 -2.89 -17.92 -21.76
#